data_f47b0c1546c3bd119695115e74fb1b92
#
_entry.id   f47b0c1546c3bd119695115e74fb1b92
#
_cell.length_a   1.000
_cell.length_b   1.000
_cell.length_c   1.000
_cell.angle_alpha   90.00
_cell.angle_beta   90.00
_cell.angle_gamma   90.00
#
_symmetry.space_group_name_H-M   'P 1'
#
loop_
_entity.id
_entity.type
_entity.pdbx_description
1 polymer ?
#
loop_
_entity_poly.entity_id
_entity_poly.type
_entity_poly.pdbx_seq_one_letter_code
_entity_poly.pdbx_strand_id
1 'polypeptide(L)'
;KGADSGMSAHIERTIVPKNIDPTRTHLNRELIRFPDGVCNRTAAIRHRLDTAGLKRKIGKNQVQAIRIVLSGTHEDMERMENERRLGEWCDDSVAWLRETYGADNLVSAVLHMDEETPHIHATVVPIVQGERRKQKKEEKAKRRYRTKATAPRLCADEVMSRANLIRYQDTYAEHMAKYELKRGVRGSTAKHLSTHEYHRNLITQGEDIQENIANLLAREAEARCIIEEAEQAKMELAR
;
A
#
# COMPACT_ATOMS: atom_id res chain seq x y z
N LYS A 1 4.93 20.92 3.25
CA LYS A 1 5.33 21.93 2.26
C LYS A 1 5.59 21.19 0.94
N GLY A 2 4.83 21.41 -0.13
CA GLY A 2 5.17 20.90 -1.46
C GLY A 2 4.99 19.40 -1.75
N ALA A 3 5.26 18.51 -0.78
CA ALA A 3 5.11 17.06 -0.95
C ALA A 3 3.66 16.63 -1.20
N ASP A 4 2.68 17.35 -0.65
CA ASP A 4 1.26 17.04 -0.86
C ASP A 4 0.80 17.41 -2.27
N SER A 5 1.24 18.54 -2.82
CA SER A 5 0.84 18.98 -4.15
C SER A 5 1.33 18.03 -5.25
N GLY A 6 2.55 17.53 -5.17
CA GLY A 6 3.11 16.58 -6.13
C GLY A 6 2.38 15.23 -6.09
N MET A 7 2.09 14.71 -4.90
CA MET A 7 1.36 13.45 -4.76
C MET A 7 -0.11 13.62 -5.17
N SER A 8 -0.75 14.74 -4.83
CA SER A 8 -2.11 15.02 -5.29
C SER A 8 -2.16 15.13 -6.81
N ALA A 9 -1.18 15.78 -7.43
CA ALA A 9 -1.06 15.90 -8.89
C ALA A 9 -0.87 14.52 -9.57
N HIS A 10 -0.10 13.62 -8.96
CA HIS A 10 0.03 12.23 -9.42
C HIS A 10 -1.31 11.50 -9.37
N ILE A 11 -2.01 11.57 -8.24
CA ILE A 11 -3.30 10.89 -8.05
C ILE A 11 -4.38 11.48 -8.97
N GLU A 12 -4.36 12.79 -9.19
CA GLU A 12 -5.32 13.51 -10.04
C GLU A 12 -4.95 13.46 -11.53
N ARG A 13 -3.82 12.80 -11.88
CA ARG A 13 -3.29 12.73 -13.27
C ARG A 13 -3.09 14.10 -13.92
N THR A 14 -2.86 15.14 -13.13
CA THR A 14 -2.40 16.45 -13.64
C THR A 14 -0.93 16.42 -14.02
N ILE A 15 -0.18 15.42 -13.51
CA ILE A 15 1.16 15.02 -13.96
C ILE A 15 1.04 13.59 -14.47
N VAL A 16 1.53 13.33 -15.69
CA VAL A 16 1.51 12.02 -16.32
C VAL A 16 2.79 11.24 -15.97
N PRO A 17 2.73 10.22 -15.10
CA PRO A 17 3.87 9.34 -14.82
C PRO A 17 4.21 8.48 -16.03
N LYS A 18 5.45 7.98 -16.09
CA LYS A 18 5.91 7.13 -17.21
C LYS A 18 5.31 5.71 -17.21
N ASN A 19 4.77 5.27 -16.09
CA ASN A 19 4.26 3.92 -15.84
C ASN A 19 2.74 3.79 -16.01
N ILE A 20 2.08 4.77 -16.62
CA ILE A 20 0.65 4.70 -16.87
C ILE A 20 0.36 4.43 -18.34
N ASP A 21 -0.78 3.80 -18.59
CA ASP A 21 -1.39 3.69 -19.90
C ASP A 21 -2.45 4.80 -20.08
N PRO A 22 -2.15 5.84 -20.86
CA PRO A 22 -3.08 6.97 -21.03
C PRO A 22 -4.42 6.55 -21.66
N THR A 23 -4.46 5.44 -22.40
CA THR A 23 -5.69 4.93 -23.00
C THR A 23 -6.67 4.38 -21.97
N ARG A 24 -6.18 4.00 -20.77
CA ARG A 24 -6.95 3.47 -19.65
C ARG A 24 -7.29 4.50 -18.58
N THR A 25 -6.76 5.72 -18.64
CA THR A 25 -6.98 6.77 -17.62
C THR A 25 -8.47 7.09 -17.43
N HIS A 26 -9.29 6.95 -18.48
CA HIS A 26 -10.74 7.14 -18.39
C HIS A 26 -11.46 6.10 -17.52
N LEU A 27 -10.81 4.98 -17.18
CA LEU A 27 -11.32 3.94 -16.28
C LEU A 27 -11.07 4.26 -14.81
N ASN A 28 -10.21 5.24 -14.51
CA ASN A 28 -9.98 5.70 -13.14
C ASN A 28 -11.28 6.26 -12.56
N ARG A 29 -11.55 5.95 -11.28
CA ARG A 29 -12.83 6.28 -10.66
C ARG A 29 -12.66 6.87 -9.27
N GLU A 30 -13.24 8.06 -9.05
CA GLU A 30 -13.40 8.61 -7.70
C GLU A 30 -14.43 7.77 -6.92
N LEU A 31 -14.02 7.25 -5.76
CA LEU A 31 -14.84 6.41 -4.89
C LEU A 31 -15.55 7.23 -3.79
N ILE A 32 -15.08 8.46 -3.56
CA ILE A 32 -15.64 9.38 -2.56
C ILE A 32 -15.89 10.72 -3.22
N ARG A 33 -17.11 11.22 -3.07
CA ARG A 33 -17.46 12.57 -3.51
C ARG A 33 -16.88 13.59 -2.53
N PHE A 34 -16.28 14.65 -3.07
CA PHE A 34 -15.87 15.79 -2.26
C PHE A 34 -17.08 16.57 -1.74
N PRO A 35 -16.96 17.24 -0.58
CA PRO A 35 -17.99 18.18 -0.09
C PRO A 35 -18.24 19.31 -1.09
N ASP A 36 -19.42 19.92 -1.00
CA ASP A 36 -19.78 21.04 -1.85
C ASP A 36 -18.77 22.20 -1.73
N GLY A 37 -18.36 22.73 -2.88
CA GLY A 37 -17.34 23.78 -2.95
C GLY A 37 -15.89 23.29 -2.83
N VAL A 38 -15.65 22.00 -2.66
CA VAL A 38 -14.31 21.38 -2.61
C VAL A 38 -13.99 20.75 -3.96
N CYS A 39 -12.98 21.27 -4.67
CA CYS A 39 -12.73 20.87 -6.05
C CYS A 39 -11.51 19.96 -6.26
N ASN A 40 -10.71 19.70 -5.23
CA ASN A 40 -9.53 18.83 -5.32
C ASN A 40 -9.12 18.27 -3.96
N ARG A 41 -8.18 17.31 -3.95
CA ARG A 41 -7.71 16.61 -2.74
C ARG A 41 -7.04 17.53 -1.73
N THR A 42 -6.26 18.47 -2.18
CA THR A 42 -5.61 19.46 -1.29
C THR A 42 -6.65 20.33 -0.58
N ALA A 43 -7.69 20.73 -1.31
CA ALA A 43 -8.82 21.46 -0.72
C ALA A 43 -9.62 20.58 0.26
N ALA A 44 -9.80 19.28 -0.04
CA ALA A 44 -10.48 18.33 0.85
C ALA A 44 -9.73 18.13 2.17
N ILE A 45 -8.41 17.99 2.13
CA ILE A 45 -7.58 17.94 3.35
C ILE A 45 -7.76 19.21 4.17
N ARG A 46 -7.70 20.37 3.55
CA ARG A 46 -7.84 21.66 4.21
C ARG A 46 -9.23 21.82 4.81
N HIS A 47 -10.27 21.53 4.05
CA HIS A 47 -11.65 21.54 4.52
C HIS A 47 -11.84 20.65 5.77
N ARG A 48 -11.29 19.43 5.77
CA ARG A 48 -11.36 18.55 6.96
C ARG A 48 -10.62 19.12 8.16
N LEU A 49 -9.44 19.71 7.98
CA LEU A 49 -8.70 20.35 9.07
C LEU A 49 -9.47 21.53 9.67
N ASP A 50 -10.11 22.33 8.84
CA ASP A 50 -10.88 23.52 9.26
C ASP A 50 -12.18 23.12 10.00
N THR A 51 -12.84 22.06 9.57
CA THR A 51 -14.10 21.55 10.16
C THR A 51 -13.89 20.63 11.37
N ALA A 52 -12.65 20.20 11.65
CA ALA A 52 -12.34 19.24 12.71
C ALA A 52 -12.50 19.77 14.14
N GLY A 53 -12.73 21.05 14.33
CA GLY A 53 -12.81 21.65 15.67
C GLY A 53 -11.48 21.62 16.43
N LEU A 54 -10.34 21.69 15.72
CA LEU A 54 -9.00 21.70 16.31
C LEU A 54 -8.80 22.97 17.13
N LYS A 55 -8.57 22.82 18.43
CA LYS A 55 -8.32 23.96 19.34
C LYS A 55 -6.88 24.49 19.28
N ARG A 56 -5.97 23.73 18.67
CA ARG A 56 -4.55 24.05 18.63
C ARG A 56 -4.10 24.34 17.21
N LYS A 57 -3.30 25.40 17.04
CA LYS A 57 -2.66 25.72 15.76
C LYS A 57 -1.81 24.54 15.28
N ILE A 58 -1.95 24.21 14.00
CA ILE A 58 -1.16 23.17 13.34
C ILE A 58 0.29 23.65 13.19
N GLY A 59 1.22 22.83 13.68
CA GLY A 59 2.66 23.12 13.58
C GLY A 59 3.21 22.89 12.18
N LYS A 60 4.31 23.56 11.84
CA LYS A 60 4.96 23.49 10.51
C LYS A 60 5.38 22.06 10.10
N ASN A 61 5.76 21.23 11.06
CA ASN A 61 6.24 19.85 10.84
C ASN A 61 5.18 18.79 11.12
N GLN A 62 3.93 19.19 11.36
CA GLN A 62 2.87 18.26 11.67
C GLN A 62 2.32 17.62 10.40
N VAL A 63 2.20 16.28 10.40
CA VAL A 63 1.61 15.53 9.29
C VAL A 63 0.12 15.84 9.21
N GLN A 64 -0.33 16.36 8.09
CA GLN A 64 -1.71 16.78 7.86
C GLN A 64 -2.54 15.72 7.11
N ALA A 65 -1.89 14.88 6.34
CA ALA A 65 -2.54 13.80 5.61
C ALA A 65 -1.65 12.55 5.58
N ILE A 66 -2.29 11.39 5.59
CA ILE A 66 -1.69 10.07 5.41
C ILE A 66 -2.19 9.55 4.07
N ARG A 67 -1.29 9.04 3.24
CA ARG A 67 -1.60 8.37 1.99
C ARG A 67 -1.57 6.86 2.20
N ILE A 68 -2.58 6.19 1.70
CA ILE A 68 -2.75 4.74 1.82
C ILE A 68 -2.96 4.19 0.43
N VAL A 69 -2.26 3.12 0.09
CA VAL A 69 -2.49 2.36 -1.13
C VAL A 69 -3.05 1.00 -0.72
N LEU A 70 -4.15 0.61 -1.34
CA LEU A 70 -4.77 -0.71 -1.18
C LEU A 70 -4.73 -1.41 -2.53
N SER A 71 -4.24 -2.65 -2.54
CA SER A 71 -4.17 -3.52 -3.71
C SER A 71 -3.96 -4.97 -3.27
N GLY A 72 -4.03 -5.90 -4.23
CA GLY A 72 -3.57 -7.28 -4.11
C GLY A 72 -2.32 -7.54 -4.95
N THR A 73 -1.99 -8.81 -5.20
CA THR A 73 -1.02 -9.17 -6.23
C THR A 73 -1.60 -8.85 -7.61
N HIS A 74 -0.74 -8.78 -8.63
CA HIS A 74 -1.20 -8.53 -10.00
C HIS A 74 -2.24 -9.58 -10.41
N GLU A 75 -1.97 -10.84 -10.16
CA GLU A 75 -2.84 -11.98 -10.49
C GLU A 75 -4.19 -11.92 -9.75
N ASP A 76 -4.19 -11.52 -8.48
CA ASP A 76 -5.43 -11.37 -7.69
C ASP A 76 -6.28 -10.23 -8.25
N MET A 77 -5.66 -9.10 -8.60
CA MET A 77 -6.38 -7.94 -9.13
C MET A 77 -6.91 -8.21 -10.55
N GLU A 78 -6.14 -8.88 -11.41
CA GLU A 78 -6.56 -9.32 -12.74
C GLU A 78 -7.74 -10.31 -12.65
N ARG A 79 -7.67 -11.29 -11.74
CA ARG A 79 -8.77 -12.21 -11.48
C ARG A 79 -10.05 -11.46 -11.09
N MET A 80 -9.97 -10.50 -10.17
CA MET A 80 -11.13 -9.71 -9.74
C MET A 80 -11.69 -8.84 -10.88
N GLU A 81 -10.84 -8.32 -11.77
CA GLU A 81 -11.28 -7.58 -12.95
C GLU A 81 -12.04 -8.49 -13.90
N ASN A 82 -11.50 -9.68 -14.21
CA ASN A 82 -12.13 -10.69 -15.07
C ASN A 82 -13.46 -11.20 -14.50
N GLU A 83 -13.56 -11.38 -13.18
CA GLU A 83 -14.76 -11.76 -12.45
C GLU A 83 -15.76 -10.59 -12.28
N ARG A 84 -15.43 -9.38 -12.71
CA ARG A 84 -16.21 -8.13 -12.53
C ARG A 84 -16.50 -7.79 -11.06
N ARG A 85 -15.59 -8.15 -10.16
CA ARG A 85 -15.73 -7.94 -8.70
C ARG A 85 -14.96 -6.73 -8.17
N LEU A 86 -14.21 -6.01 -9.04
CA LEU A 86 -13.47 -4.80 -8.62
C LEU A 86 -14.37 -3.73 -8.01
N GLY A 87 -15.62 -3.61 -8.48
CA GLY A 87 -16.59 -2.66 -7.91
C GLY A 87 -16.91 -2.98 -6.45
N GLU A 88 -17.24 -4.23 -6.15
CA GLU A 88 -17.53 -4.70 -4.78
C GLU A 88 -16.31 -4.52 -3.87
N TRP A 89 -15.12 -4.88 -4.36
CA TRP A 89 -13.86 -4.69 -3.63
C TRP A 89 -13.59 -3.22 -3.32
N CYS A 90 -13.88 -2.30 -4.24
CA CYS A 90 -13.77 -0.87 -3.98
C CYS A 90 -14.71 -0.41 -2.86
N ASP A 91 -15.96 -0.83 -2.90
CA ASP A 91 -16.99 -0.46 -1.91
C ASP A 91 -16.60 -0.97 -0.51
N ASP A 92 -16.17 -2.23 -0.41
CA ASP A 92 -15.71 -2.82 0.85
C ASP A 92 -14.41 -2.17 1.35
N SER A 93 -13.50 -1.84 0.46
CA SER A 93 -12.27 -1.13 0.81
C SER A 93 -12.56 0.26 1.39
N VAL A 94 -13.51 0.99 0.79
CA VAL A 94 -13.96 2.29 1.30
C VAL A 94 -14.68 2.13 2.63
N ALA A 95 -15.51 1.09 2.80
CA ALA A 95 -16.17 0.79 4.06
C ALA A 95 -15.16 0.50 5.17
N TRP A 96 -14.18 -0.34 4.92
CA TRP A 96 -13.09 -0.62 5.88
C TRP A 96 -12.27 0.63 6.23
N LEU A 97 -11.97 1.48 5.24
CA LEU A 97 -11.25 2.74 5.49
C LEU A 97 -12.06 3.67 6.41
N ARG A 98 -13.38 3.78 6.20
CA ARG A 98 -14.28 4.60 7.02
C ARG A 98 -14.38 4.08 8.44
N GLU A 99 -14.47 2.78 8.62
CA GLU A 99 -14.49 2.13 9.92
C GLU A 99 -13.16 2.32 10.67
N THR A 100 -12.04 2.12 9.98
CA THR A 100 -10.69 2.15 10.57
C THR A 100 -10.25 3.55 10.97
N TYR A 101 -10.49 4.55 10.12
CA TYR A 101 -9.97 5.90 10.30
C TYR A 101 -11.02 6.95 10.66
N GLY A 102 -12.29 6.58 10.59
CA GLY A 102 -13.43 7.48 10.74
C GLY A 102 -13.88 8.07 9.41
N ALA A 103 -15.21 8.05 9.16
CA ALA A 103 -15.79 8.48 7.89
C ALA A 103 -15.39 9.91 7.49
N ASP A 104 -15.41 10.84 8.44
CA ASP A 104 -15.02 12.25 8.21
C ASP A 104 -13.54 12.42 7.90
N ASN A 105 -12.69 11.54 8.39
CA ASN A 105 -11.24 11.61 8.21
C ASN A 105 -10.78 11.10 6.85
N LEU A 106 -11.58 10.24 6.20
CA LEU A 106 -11.33 9.74 4.86
C LEU A 106 -11.81 10.78 3.84
N VAL A 107 -10.91 11.59 3.34
CA VAL A 107 -11.24 12.76 2.50
C VAL A 107 -11.17 12.49 1.00
N SER A 108 -10.55 11.39 0.58
CA SER A 108 -10.46 10.99 -0.82
C SER A 108 -10.14 9.51 -0.92
N ALA A 109 -10.73 8.84 -1.89
CA ALA A 109 -10.33 7.52 -2.37
C ALA A 109 -10.58 7.45 -3.87
N VAL A 110 -9.61 6.98 -4.63
CA VAL A 110 -9.69 6.85 -6.09
C VAL A 110 -9.12 5.51 -6.52
N LEU A 111 -9.82 4.82 -7.41
CA LEU A 111 -9.34 3.63 -8.09
C LEU A 111 -8.53 4.05 -9.30
N HIS A 112 -7.31 3.57 -9.42
CA HIS A 112 -6.49 3.67 -10.62
C HIS A 112 -6.52 2.34 -11.37
N MET A 113 -6.84 2.43 -12.67
CA MET A 113 -6.92 1.34 -13.63
C MET A 113 -5.91 1.51 -14.77
N ASP A 114 -5.19 2.61 -14.77
CA ASP A 114 -4.25 3.01 -15.80
C ASP A 114 -2.78 2.69 -15.49
N GLU A 115 -2.54 1.95 -14.41
CA GLU A 115 -1.25 1.35 -14.09
C GLU A 115 -1.35 -0.19 -14.24
N GLU A 116 -0.21 -0.88 -14.18
CA GLU A 116 -0.12 -2.33 -14.38
C GLU A 116 -1.07 -3.13 -13.47
N THR A 117 -1.21 -2.72 -12.23
CA THR A 117 -2.07 -3.39 -11.24
C THR A 117 -3.11 -2.41 -10.70
N PRO A 118 -4.42 -2.73 -10.78
CA PRO A 118 -5.46 -1.90 -10.17
C PRO A 118 -5.22 -1.67 -8.68
N HIS A 119 -5.36 -0.42 -8.24
CA HIS A 119 -5.16 -0.08 -6.84
C HIS A 119 -5.96 1.16 -6.42
N ILE A 120 -6.23 1.27 -5.12
CA ILE A 120 -6.91 2.43 -4.54
C ILE A 120 -5.90 3.33 -3.85
N HIS A 121 -5.85 4.60 -4.22
CA HIS A 121 -5.22 5.65 -3.44
C HIS A 121 -6.23 6.30 -2.50
N ALA A 122 -6.04 6.15 -1.20
CA ALA A 122 -6.84 6.81 -0.19
C ALA A 122 -6.05 7.91 0.53
N THR A 123 -6.76 8.95 0.96
CA THR A 123 -6.20 10.05 1.74
C THR A 123 -6.97 10.21 3.03
N VAL A 124 -6.27 10.14 4.15
CA VAL A 124 -6.82 10.26 5.50
C VAL A 124 -6.19 11.44 6.23
N VAL A 125 -7.03 12.28 6.85
CA VAL A 125 -6.57 13.32 7.76
C VAL A 125 -6.53 12.73 9.18
N PRO A 126 -5.36 12.63 9.85
CA PRO A 126 -5.19 11.87 11.09
C PRO A 126 -5.72 12.62 12.32
N ILE A 127 -7.03 12.84 12.36
CA ILE A 127 -7.70 13.46 13.50
C ILE A 127 -8.16 12.36 14.46
N VAL A 128 -7.72 12.45 15.70
CA VAL A 128 -8.06 11.52 16.78
C VAL A 128 -8.76 12.24 17.91
N GLN A 129 -9.66 11.51 18.58
CA GLN A 129 -10.33 11.97 19.79
C GLN A 129 -9.58 11.43 21.02
N GLY A 130 -9.50 12.22 22.09
CA GLY A 130 -8.98 11.72 23.36
C GLY A 130 -7.76 12.45 23.91
N GLU A 131 -7.29 11.99 25.06
CA GLU A 131 -6.17 12.58 25.77
C GLU A 131 -4.82 12.30 25.06
N ARG A 132 -3.95 13.30 25.08
CA ARG A 132 -2.58 13.14 24.58
C ARG A 132 -1.84 12.12 25.44
N ARG A 133 -1.24 11.07 24.85
CA ARG A 133 -0.32 10.17 25.56
C ARG A 133 0.73 11.00 26.29
N LYS A 134 0.83 10.81 27.61
CA LYS A 134 1.90 11.41 28.42
C LYS A 134 3.22 10.81 27.93
N GLN A 135 4.15 11.65 27.47
CA GLN A 135 5.54 11.21 27.33
C GLN A 135 6.01 10.75 28.72
N LYS A 136 6.61 9.54 28.80
CA LYS A 136 7.41 9.16 29.96
C LYS A 136 8.53 10.17 30.09
N LYS A 137 8.38 11.17 30.97
CA LYS A 137 9.47 12.03 31.39
C LYS A 137 10.07 11.40 32.62
N GLU A 138 11.40 11.25 32.57
CA GLU A 138 12.24 11.08 33.74
C GLU A 138 11.81 12.06 34.85
N GLU A 139 11.87 11.60 36.08
CA GLU A 139 11.37 12.23 37.32
C GLU A 139 12.03 13.56 37.68
N LYS A 140 12.00 14.57 36.86
CA LYS A 140 12.43 15.93 37.27
C LYS A 140 11.48 16.98 36.69
N ALA A 141 10.40 17.21 37.41
CA ALA A 141 9.68 18.44 37.63
C ALA A 141 8.16 18.19 37.79
N LYS A 142 7.63 18.50 38.98
CA LYS A 142 6.20 18.57 39.33
C LYS A 142 5.52 19.66 38.47
N ARG A 143 5.18 19.42 37.23
CA ARG A 143 4.19 20.23 36.50
C ARG A 143 2.85 19.54 36.60
N ARG A 144 1.93 20.08 37.39
CA ARG A 144 0.50 19.72 37.40
C ARG A 144 -0.05 19.99 35.99
N TYR A 145 -0.17 18.94 35.18
CA TYR A 145 -0.94 19.05 33.93
C TYR A 145 -2.42 18.97 34.29
N ARG A 146 -3.18 20.06 34.03
CA ARG A 146 -4.62 19.98 33.95
C ARG A 146 -5.03 18.92 32.98
N THR A 147 -5.85 17.96 33.40
CA THR A 147 -6.58 17.04 32.51
C THR A 147 -7.38 17.91 31.56
N LYS A 148 -6.97 17.97 30.31
CA LYS A 148 -7.72 18.73 29.29
C LYS A 148 -8.83 17.82 28.77
N ALA A 149 -10.03 18.41 28.68
CA ALA A 149 -11.21 17.79 28.09
C ALA A 149 -10.85 17.11 26.74
N THR A 150 -11.45 15.98 26.51
CA THR A 150 -11.37 15.21 25.24
C THR A 150 -11.69 16.15 24.08
N ALA A 151 -10.70 16.51 23.29
CA ALA A 151 -10.86 17.41 22.15
C ALA A 151 -10.19 16.79 20.92
N PRO A 152 -10.72 17.06 19.72
CA PRO A 152 -10.09 16.63 18.47
C PRO A 152 -8.66 17.16 18.38
N ARG A 153 -7.75 16.31 17.92
CA ARG A 153 -6.34 16.67 17.71
C ARG A 153 -5.77 15.97 16.48
N LEU A 154 -4.92 16.67 15.79
CA LEU A 154 -4.16 16.11 14.67
C LEU A 154 -2.97 15.30 15.20
N CYS A 155 -2.93 13.98 14.95
CA CYS A 155 -1.92 13.09 15.50
C CYS A 155 -1.66 11.87 14.60
N ALA A 156 -0.76 12.02 13.65
CA ALA A 156 -0.36 10.93 12.77
C ALA A 156 0.34 9.78 13.53
N ASP A 157 1.16 10.09 14.53
CA ASP A 157 1.92 9.07 15.30
C ASP A 157 0.99 8.07 16.01
N GLU A 158 -0.20 8.52 16.43
CA GLU A 158 -1.17 7.62 17.04
C GLU A 158 -1.83 6.73 16.01
N VAL A 159 -2.24 7.30 14.89
CA VAL A 159 -2.84 6.56 13.75
C VAL A 159 -1.83 5.57 13.19
N MET A 160 -0.59 5.97 12.97
CA MET A 160 0.48 5.17 12.36
C MET A 160 1.36 4.46 13.40
N SER A 161 0.85 4.20 14.60
CA SER A 161 1.58 3.43 15.61
C SER A 161 1.85 2.01 15.09
N ARG A 162 3.00 1.42 15.48
CA ARG A 162 3.37 0.06 15.04
C ARG A 162 2.26 -0.96 15.31
N ALA A 163 1.60 -0.87 16.46
CA ALA A 163 0.49 -1.76 16.81
C ALA A 163 -0.70 -1.58 15.86
N ASN A 164 -1.03 -0.34 15.51
CA ASN A 164 -2.11 -0.05 14.56
C ASN A 164 -1.77 -0.52 13.15
N LEU A 165 -0.53 -0.32 12.69
CA LEU A 165 -0.10 -0.79 11.36
C LEU A 165 -0.23 -2.31 11.21
N ILE A 166 0.11 -3.08 12.25
CA ILE A 166 -0.07 -4.53 12.27
C ILE A 166 -1.57 -4.85 12.22
N ARG A 167 -2.37 -4.21 13.09
CA ARG A 167 -3.81 -4.42 13.15
C ARG A 167 -4.50 -4.09 11.83
N TYR A 168 -4.11 -3.00 11.15
CA TYR A 168 -4.69 -2.61 9.86
C TYR A 168 -4.48 -3.69 8.78
N GLN A 169 -3.30 -4.29 8.73
CA GLN A 169 -3.06 -5.40 7.82
C GLN A 169 -3.89 -6.63 8.16
N ASP A 170 -4.07 -6.94 9.46
CA ASP A 170 -4.88 -8.08 9.90
C ASP A 170 -6.35 -7.85 9.56
N THR A 171 -6.92 -6.71 9.96
CA THR A 171 -8.34 -6.41 9.74
C THR A 171 -8.67 -6.22 8.26
N TYR A 172 -7.78 -5.61 7.47
CA TYR A 172 -7.98 -5.51 6.03
C TYR A 172 -8.03 -6.89 5.36
N ALA A 173 -7.09 -7.78 5.71
CA ALA A 173 -7.08 -9.12 5.17
C ALA A 173 -8.34 -9.92 5.56
N GLU A 174 -8.85 -9.75 6.78
CA GLU A 174 -10.11 -10.36 7.22
C GLU A 174 -11.30 -9.88 6.37
N HIS A 175 -11.41 -8.56 6.14
CA HIS A 175 -12.48 -7.98 5.31
C HIS A 175 -12.39 -8.40 3.85
N MET A 176 -11.17 -8.59 3.34
CA MET A 176 -10.90 -8.92 1.94
C MET A 176 -10.79 -10.43 1.67
N ALA A 177 -10.99 -11.27 2.69
CA ALA A 177 -10.90 -12.73 2.56
C ALA A 177 -11.86 -13.30 1.50
N LYS A 178 -13.04 -12.70 1.32
CA LYS A 178 -14.02 -13.10 0.30
C LYS A 178 -13.54 -12.88 -1.15
N TYR A 179 -12.47 -12.10 -1.33
CA TYR A 179 -11.78 -11.89 -2.61
C TYR A 179 -10.52 -12.75 -2.71
N GLU A 180 -10.30 -13.66 -1.74
CA GLU A 180 -9.11 -14.51 -1.64
C GLU A 180 -7.80 -13.73 -1.43
N LEU A 181 -7.88 -12.42 -1.12
CA LEU A 181 -6.72 -11.63 -0.81
C LEU A 181 -6.09 -12.07 0.51
N LYS A 182 -4.79 -12.32 0.47
CA LYS A 182 -4.03 -12.82 1.62
C LYS A 182 -3.26 -11.68 2.28
N ARG A 183 -3.20 -11.75 3.60
CA ARG A 183 -2.34 -10.87 4.37
C ARG A 183 -0.87 -11.05 3.97
N GLY A 184 -0.15 -9.95 3.84
CA GLY A 184 1.30 -10.00 3.67
C GLY A 184 2.01 -10.73 4.84
N VAL A 185 3.19 -11.28 4.59
CA VAL A 185 3.94 -12.11 5.55
C VAL A 185 4.28 -11.32 6.80
N ARG A 186 3.88 -11.84 7.98
CA ARG A 186 4.24 -11.25 9.28
C ARG A 186 5.73 -11.35 9.51
N GLY A 187 6.34 -10.24 9.93
CA GLY A 187 7.76 -10.21 10.24
C GLY A 187 8.67 -10.35 9.01
N SER A 188 8.14 -10.10 7.80
CA SER A 188 8.95 -10.06 6.59
C SER A 188 10.18 -9.17 6.80
N THR A 189 11.35 -9.66 6.42
CA THR A 189 12.60 -8.92 6.38
C THR A 189 12.73 -8.04 5.14
N ALA A 190 11.72 -8.06 4.25
CA ALA A 190 11.68 -7.23 3.07
C ALA A 190 11.81 -5.75 3.46
N LYS A 191 12.81 -5.09 2.88
CA LYS A 191 13.03 -3.66 3.07
C LYS A 191 12.28 -2.90 1.98
N HIS A 192 11.81 -1.70 2.31
CA HIS A 192 11.31 -0.79 1.29
C HIS A 192 12.47 -0.42 0.36
N LEU A 193 12.41 -0.92 -0.85
CA LEU A 193 13.34 -0.56 -1.93
C LEU A 193 12.69 0.52 -2.79
N SER A 194 13.49 1.42 -3.35
CA SER A 194 13.00 2.29 -4.40
C SER A 194 12.60 1.45 -5.62
N THR A 195 11.64 1.92 -6.42
CA THR A 195 11.21 1.23 -7.65
C THR A 195 12.40 0.88 -8.55
N HIS A 196 13.37 1.79 -8.63
CA HIS A 196 14.59 1.59 -9.42
C HIS A 196 15.50 0.47 -8.86
N GLU A 197 15.66 0.37 -7.55
CA GLU A 197 16.40 -0.71 -6.90
C GLU A 197 15.68 -2.04 -7.02
N TYR A 198 14.35 -2.03 -6.88
CA TYR A 198 13.53 -3.21 -7.05
C TYR A 198 13.67 -3.80 -8.47
N HIS A 199 13.53 -2.99 -9.52
CA HIS A 199 13.72 -3.44 -10.90
C HIS A 199 15.14 -3.94 -11.16
N ARG A 200 16.16 -3.28 -10.62
CA ARG A 200 17.55 -3.75 -10.76
C ARG A 200 17.73 -5.12 -10.13
N ASN A 201 17.20 -5.32 -8.93
CA ASN A 201 17.31 -6.60 -8.23
C ASN A 201 16.56 -7.72 -8.97
N LEU A 202 15.39 -7.41 -9.57
CA LEU A 202 14.65 -8.37 -10.39
C LEU A 202 15.44 -8.80 -11.64
N ILE A 203 16.09 -7.86 -12.31
CA ILE A 203 16.94 -8.17 -13.49
C ILE A 203 18.08 -9.09 -13.06
N THR A 204 18.83 -8.75 -12.00
CA THR A 204 19.94 -9.58 -11.50
C THR A 204 19.45 -10.97 -11.09
N GLN A 205 18.34 -11.08 -10.35
CA GLN A 205 17.77 -12.39 -10.01
C GLN A 205 17.33 -13.19 -11.23
N GLY A 206 16.80 -12.53 -12.26
CA GLY A 206 16.45 -13.16 -13.53
C GLY A 206 17.68 -13.72 -14.25
N GLU A 207 18.77 -12.96 -14.30
CA GLU A 207 20.05 -13.40 -14.89
C GLU A 207 20.63 -14.60 -14.12
N ASP A 208 20.65 -14.57 -12.77
CA ASP A 208 21.10 -15.68 -11.93
C ASP A 208 20.29 -16.96 -12.15
N ILE A 209 18.96 -16.82 -12.27
CA ILE A 209 18.07 -17.96 -12.55
C ILE A 209 18.33 -18.54 -13.94
N GLN A 210 18.51 -17.71 -14.96
CA GLN A 210 18.82 -18.17 -16.31
C GLN A 210 20.17 -18.91 -16.37
N GLU A 211 21.19 -18.41 -15.67
CA GLU A 211 22.48 -19.09 -15.56
C GLU A 211 22.34 -20.45 -14.85
N ASN A 212 21.58 -20.50 -13.75
CA ASN A 212 21.33 -21.76 -13.05
C ASN A 212 20.58 -22.79 -13.92
N ILE A 213 19.59 -22.35 -14.71
CA ILE A 213 18.88 -23.22 -15.64
C ILE A 213 19.84 -23.76 -16.72
N ALA A 214 20.70 -22.90 -17.29
CA ALA A 214 21.69 -23.32 -18.27
C ALA A 214 22.65 -24.37 -17.70
N ASN A 215 23.13 -24.15 -16.48
CA ASN A 215 24.00 -25.10 -15.77
C ASN A 215 23.31 -26.45 -15.48
N LEU A 216 22.04 -26.43 -15.10
CA LEU A 216 21.27 -27.65 -14.87
C LEU A 216 21.03 -28.44 -16.17
N LEU A 217 20.71 -27.77 -17.27
CA LEU A 217 20.55 -28.40 -18.59
C LEU A 217 21.84 -29.01 -19.08
N ALA A 218 22.98 -28.37 -18.88
CA ALA A 218 24.29 -28.91 -19.23
C ALA A 218 24.60 -30.19 -18.45
N ARG A 219 24.33 -30.19 -17.13
CA ARG A 219 24.51 -31.36 -16.26
C ARG A 219 23.55 -32.52 -16.64
N GLU A 220 22.32 -32.19 -17.03
CA GLU A 220 21.36 -33.19 -17.49
C GLU A 220 21.85 -33.84 -18.79
N ALA A 221 22.37 -33.06 -19.74
CA ALA A 221 22.91 -33.58 -21.00
C ALA A 221 24.13 -34.52 -20.77
N GLU A 222 25.03 -34.13 -19.84
CA GLU A 222 26.19 -34.94 -19.43
C GLU A 222 25.74 -36.26 -18.78
N ALA A 223 24.76 -36.21 -17.87
CA ALA A 223 24.22 -37.39 -17.22
C ALA A 223 23.56 -38.36 -18.25
N ARG A 224 22.84 -37.85 -19.23
CA ARG A 224 22.25 -38.66 -20.32
C ARG A 224 23.34 -39.37 -21.12
N CYS A 225 24.41 -38.66 -21.49
CA CYS A 225 25.54 -39.26 -22.20
C CYS A 225 26.16 -40.43 -21.42
N ILE A 226 26.40 -40.25 -20.11
CA ILE A 226 26.94 -41.31 -19.24
C ILE A 226 26.00 -42.52 -19.19
N ILE A 227 24.67 -42.29 -19.09
CA ILE A 227 23.69 -43.39 -19.08
C ILE A 227 23.72 -44.16 -20.41
N GLU A 228 23.74 -43.46 -21.55
CA GLU A 228 23.82 -44.09 -22.88
C GLU A 228 25.09 -44.90 -23.04
N GLU A 229 26.24 -44.39 -22.61
CA GLU A 229 27.51 -45.13 -22.63
C GLU A 229 27.47 -46.39 -21.75
N ALA A 230 26.89 -46.28 -20.55
CA ALA A 230 26.72 -47.42 -19.64
C ALA A 230 25.76 -48.46 -20.18
N GLU A 231 24.69 -48.08 -20.84
CA GLU A 231 23.76 -49.00 -21.50
C GLU A 231 24.41 -49.70 -22.68
N GLN A 232 25.22 -49.01 -23.51
CA GLN A 232 25.99 -49.61 -24.61
C GLN A 232 27.00 -50.63 -24.09
N ALA A 233 27.79 -50.26 -23.06
CA ALA A 233 28.76 -51.18 -22.46
C ALA A 233 28.09 -52.44 -21.87
N LYS A 234 26.89 -52.27 -21.26
CA LYS A 234 26.12 -53.41 -20.74
C LYS A 234 25.64 -54.32 -21.88
N MET A 235 25.24 -53.79 -23.00
CA MET A 235 24.83 -54.60 -24.16
C MET A 235 26.01 -55.35 -24.79
N GLU A 236 27.21 -54.76 -24.81
CA GLU A 236 28.43 -55.42 -25.29
C GLU A 236 28.85 -56.58 -24.41
N LEU A 237 28.73 -56.43 -23.08
CA LEU A 237 29.05 -57.48 -22.12
C LEU A 237 28.07 -58.67 -22.12
N ALA A 238 26.88 -58.48 -22.67
CA ALA A 238 25.84 -59.53 -22.75
C ALA A 238 25.88 -60.33 -24.09
N ARG A 239 26.79 -60.00 -24.98
CA ARG A 239 27.07 -60.73 -26.23
C ARG A 239 28.22 -61.71 -26.06
#